data_3d44c90aa4f2b818b1a415dc99e58c59
#
_entry.id   3d44c90aa4f2b818b1a415dc99e58c59
#
_cell.length_a   1.000
_cell.length_b   1.000
_cell.length_c   1.000
_cell.angle_alpha   90.00
_cell.angle_beta   90.00
_cell.angle_gamma   90.00
#
_symmetry.space_group_name_H-M   'P 1'
#
loop_
_entity.id
_entity.type
_entity.pdbx_description
1 polymer ?
#
loop_
_entity_poly.entity_id
_entity_poly.type
_entity_poly.pdbx_seq_one_letter_code
_entity_poly.pdbx_strand_id
1 'polypeptide(L)'
;VFRAAAMQAAAVLTLTGTVFAGAPARPAITPSLRPTPASLDRQNAQAHRQRFSYLETGAQVRRFVELGYLVPIRGNADYTVKEGIQYAYARPAVKTFLERFSRRFHEVCGEQLVVTSLTRPLAQRLRNSSPRSVHPTGMALDIRLPWSRACRGWVEGVLYSLEAEGLVEANREHHPPHYHVAVFPDPYLEYVARVERGAAPPEDQIRPAVTPYRVQRGDTLWRIAHRHGISVDKIKAVNAMGTDRIRPGQVLDIPAN
;
A
#
# COMPACT_ATOMS: atom_id res chain seq x y z
N VAL A 1 -2.70 -66.36 54.46
CA VAL A 1 -2.73 -66.10 53.02
C VAL A 1 -3.69 -64.98 52.76
N PHE A 2 -3.21 -63.73 52.68
CA PHE A 2 -3.99 -62.53 52.35
C PHE A 2 -3.55 -62.01 50.99
N ARG A 3 -4.44 -61.98 49.99
CA ARG A 3 -4.23 -61.30 48.69
C ARG A 3 -4.61 -59.83 48.82
N ALA A 4 -3.67 -58.95 48.56
CA ALA A 4 -3.91 -57.52 48.42
C ALA A 4 -4.41 -57.24 47.01
N ALA A 5 -5.57 -56.59 46.87
CA ALA A 5 -6.08 -56.08 45.58
C ALA A 5 -5.55 -54.68 45.38
N ALA A 6 -4.83 -54.47 44.27
CA ALA A 6 -4.37 -53.16 43.84
C ALA A 6 -5.51 -52.45 43.07
N MET A 7 -5.98 -51.33 43.59
CA MET A 7 -6.86 -50.38 42.88
C MET A 7 -6.01 -49.49 41.97
N GLN A 8 -6.22 -49.61 40.67
CA GLN A 8 -5.66 -48.64 39.69
C GLN A 8 -6.64 -47.45 39.60
N ALA A 9 -6.14 -46.28 39.97
CA ALA A 9 -6.83 -45.01 39.74
C ALA A 9 -6.55 -44.51 38.31
N ALA A 10 -7.58 -44.43 37.48
CA ALA A 10 -7.52 -43.83 36.17
C ALA A 10 -7.57 -42.30 36.31
N ALA A 11 -6.48 -41.61 35.97
CA ALA A 11 -6.46 -40.17 35.88
C ALA A 11 -7.11 -39.70 34.56
N VAL A 12 -8.26 -39.05 34.67
CA VAL A 12 -8.91 -38.38 33.52
C VAL A 12 -8.21 -37.06 33.30
N LEU A 13 -7.43 -36.95 32.20
CA LEU A 13 -6.81 -35.72 31.75
C LEU A 13 -7.86 -34.90 31.00
N THR A 14 -8.41 -33.87 31.63
CA THR A 14 -9.25 -32.87 30.96
C THR A 14 -8.35 -31.89 30.20
N LEU A 15 -8.31 -32.02 28.87
CA LEU A 15 -7.72 -31.00 27.99
C LEU A 15 -8.64 -29.76 28.00
N THR A 16 -8.26 -28.74 28.74
CA THR A 16 -8.82 -27.39 28.57
C THR A 16 -8.24 -26.76 27.31
N GLY A 17 -9.01 -26.83 26.23
CA GLY A 17 -8.69 -26.13 25.00
C GLY A 17 -8.72 -24.61 25.23
N THR A 18 -7.55 -23.95 25.25
CA THR A 18 -7.46 -22.50 25.16
C THR A 18 -7.95 -22.07 23.80
N VAL A 19 -9.16 -21.49 23.75
CA VAL A 19 -9.64 -20.78 22.56
C VAL A 19 -8.75 -19.55 22.39
N PHE A 20 -7.82 -19.59 21.44
CA PHE A 20 -7.14 -18.39 20.98
C PHE A 20 -8.20 -17.45 20.42
N ALA A 21 -8.51 -16.38 21.15
CA ALA A 21 -9.27 -15.27 20.59
C ALA A 21 -8.52 -14.77 19.36
N GLY A 22 -9.09 -14.97 18.18
CA GLY A 22 -8.54 -14.47 16.92
C GLY A 22 -8.29 -12.97 17.05
N ALA A 23 -7.15 -12.49 16.57
CA ALA A 23 -6.87 -11.06 16.49
C ALA A 23 -8.08 -10.36 15.86
N PRO A 24 -8.49 -9.18 16.36
CA PRO A 24 -9.62 -8.44 15.81
C PRO A 24 -9.40 -8.25 14.31
N ALA A 25 -10.39 -8.63 13.50
CA ALA A 25 -10.35 -8.44 12.06
C ALA A 25 -10.03 -6.97 11.78
N ARG A 26 -8.95 -6.71 11.02
CA ARG A 26 -8.61 -5.35 10.57
C ARG A 26 -9.84 -4.80 9.83
N PRO A 27 -10.26 -3.55 10.08
CA PRO A 27 -11.34 -2.96 9.32
C PRO A 27 -10.99 -3.05 7.83
N ALA A 28 -11.91 -3.57 7.03
CA ALA A 28 -11.72 -3.70 5.59
C ALA A 28 -11.49 -2.30 5.01
N ILE A 29 -10.24 -2.03 4.60
CA ILE A 29 -9.90 -0.79 3.90
C ILE A 29 -10.41 -0.98 2.48
N THR A 30 -11.33 -0.13 2.03
CA THR A 30 -11.72 -0.09 0.62
C THR A 30 -10.63 0.63 -0.16
N PRO A 31 -9.76 -0.06 -0.91
CA PRO A 31 -8.70 0.59 -1.66
C PRO A 31 -9.30 1.52 -2.73
N SER A 32 -8.82 2.74 -2.78
CA SER A 32 -9.22 3.71 -3.79
C SER A 32 -8.09 4.70 -4.00
N LEU A 33 -7.61 4.85 -5.22
CA LEU A 33 -6.60 5.86 -5.55
C LEU A 33 -7.17 7.29 -5.61
N ARG A 34 -8.42 7.50 -5.20
CA ARG A 34 -8.98 8.85 -5.09
C ARG A 34 -8.59 9.47 -3.77
N PRO A 35 -8.02 10.69 -3.78
CA PRO A 35 -7.79 11.44 -2.54
C PRO A 35 -9.10 11.64 -1.79
N THR A 36 -9.15 11.23 -0.54
CA THR A 36 -10.33 11.41 0.34
C THR A 36 -9.89 11.88 1.72
N PRO A 37 -10.76 12.51 2.52
CA PRO A 37 -10.46 12.79 3.93
C PRO A 37 -10.06 11.54 4.71
N ALA A 38 -10.71 10.40 4.46
CA ALA A 38 -10.41 9.13 5.11
C ALA A 38 -9.00 8.59 4.75
N SER A 39 -8.54 8.79 3.51
CA SER A 39 -7.18 8.48 3.07
C SER A 39 -6.15 9.28 3.90
N LEU A 40 -6.37 10.59 4.07
CA LEU A 40 -5.52 11.43 4.92
C LEU A 40 -5.58 10.99 6.40
N ASP A 41 -6.75 10.58 6.89
CA ASP A 41 -6.89 10.08 8.27
C ASP A 41 -6.05 8.82 8.48
N ARG A 42 -6.07 7.86 7.54
CA ARG A 42 -5.27 6.64 7.63
C ARG A 42 -3.76 6.93 7.61
N GLN A 43 -3.31 7.82 6.71
CA GLN A 43 -1.90 8.23 6.64
C GLN A 43 -1.44 8.86 7.95
N ASN A 44 -2.20 9.82 8.48
CA ASN A 44 -1.87 10.51 9.73
C ASN A 44 -1.95 9.56 10.94
N ALA A 45 -2.93 8.65 10.98
CA ALA A 45 -3.01 7.63 12.02
C ALA A 45 -1.76 6.73 12.03
N GLN A 46 -1.21 6.38 10.86
CA GLN A 46 0.05 5.65 10.78
C GLN A 46 1.24 6.50 11.26
N ALA A 47 1.35 7.76 10.84
CA ALA A 47 2.39 8.65 11.31
C ALA A 47 2.38 8.79 12.86
N HIS A 48 1.20 8.95 13.46
CA HIS A 48 1.03 9.01 14.91
C HIS A 48 1.39 7.69 15.61
N ARG A 49 0.96 6.55 15.07
CA ARG A 49 1.28 5.22 15.61
C ARG A 49 2.78 4.98 15.65
N GLN A 50 3.49 5.44 14.61
CA GLN A 50 4.93 5.39 14.49
C GLN A 50 5.65 6.49 15.28
N ARG A 51 4.92 7.39 15.96
CA ARG A 51 5.45 8.57 16.65
C ARG A 51 6.37 9.42 15.75
N PHE A 52 5.99 9.56 14.48
CA PHE A 52 6.77 10.35 13.53
C PHE A 52 6.56 11.85 13.76
N SER A 53 7.66 12.58 13.81
CA SER A 53 7.65 14.03 13.85
C SER A 53 7.33 14.61 12.48
N TYR A 54 6.47 15.63 12.44
CA TYR A 54 6.26 16.46 11.27
C TYR A 54 7.35 17.53 11.27
N LEU A 55 8.35 17.36 10.41
CA LEU A 55 9.52 18.24 10.35
C LEU A 55 9.10 19.62 9.83
N GLU A 56 9.45 20.67 10.58
CA GLU A 56 9.05 22.05 10.28
C GLU A 56 10.03 22.72 9.32
N THR A 57 11.34 22.47 9.51
CA THR A 57 12.43 23.20 8.82
C THR A 57 13.41 22.26 8.13
N GLY A 58 14.17 22.81 7.18
CA GLY A 58 15.27 22.08 6.55
C GLY A 58 16.40 21.72 7.52
N ALA A 59 16.59 22.47 8.61
CA ALA A 59 17.55 22.13 9.65
C ALA A 59 17.14 20.84 10.37
N GLN A 60 15.86 20.68 10.69
CA GLN A 60 15.32 19.44 11.25
C GLN A 60 15.48 18.27 10.28
N VAL A 61 15.22 18.46 8.98
CA VAL A 61 15.45 17.41 7.98
C VAL A 61 16.91 16.95 8.00
N ARG A 62 17.88 17.87 7.95
CA ARG A 62 19.32 17.52 8.03
C ARG A 62 19.64 16.76 9.31
N ARG A 63 19.12 17.22 10.45
CA ARG A 63 19.33 16.55 11.73
C ARG A 63 18.78 15.12 11.73
N PHE A 64 17.63 14.87 11.11
CA PHE A 64 17.04 13.53 11.00
C PHE A 64 17.85 12.62 10.04
N VAL A 65 18.51 13.19 9.04
CA VAL A 65 19.45 12.45 8.19
C VAL A 65 20.70 12.05 8.99
N GLU A 66 21.30 12.98 9.75
CA GLU A 66 22.46 12.71 10.62
C GLU A 66 22.16 11.60 11.64
N LEU A 67 20.96 11.58 12.19
CA LEU A 67 20.49 10.57 13.15
C LEU A 67 20.07 9.25 12.49
N GLY A 68 20.10 9.14 11.16
CA GLY A 68 19.70 7.94 10.44
C GLY A 68 18.18 7.69 10.35
N TYR A 69 17.35 8.63 10.82
CA TYR A 69 15.88 8.52 10.69
C TYR A 69 15.39 8.76 9.28
N LEU A 70 16.13 9.53 8.50
CA LEU A 70 15.93 9.72 7.07
C LEU A 70 17.19 9.27 6.32
N VAL A 71 17.01 8.63 5.18
CA VAL A 71 18.09 8.16 4.31
C VAL A 71 18.01 8.85 2.95
N PRO A 72 19.16 9.05 2.27
CA PRO A 72 19.16 9.66 0.93
C PRO A 72 18.49 8.72 -0.08
N ILE A 73 17.68 9.32 -0.92
CA ILE A 73 17.08 8.68 -2.09
C ILE A 73 17.82 9.19 -3.32
N ARG A 74 18.58 8.31 -3.95
CA ARG A 74 19.34 8.59 -5.16
C ARG A 74 18.83 7.71 -6.28
N GLY A 75 18.79 8.24 -7.51
CA GLY A 75 18.43 7.44 -8.68
C GLY A 75 19.35 6.24 -8.87
N ASN A 76 18.86 5.21 -9.54
CA ASN A 76 19.60 4.02 -9.94
C ASN A 76 19.13 3.56 -11.35
N ALA A 77 19.42 2.31 -11.73
CA ALA A 77 18.96 1.76 -13.00
C ALA A 77 17.43 1.71 -13.15
N ASP A 78 16.69 1.61 -12.04
CA ASP A 78 15.25 1.35 -12.02
C ASP A 78 14.41 2.62 -11.83
N TYR A 79 14.98 3.66 -11.22
CA TYR A 79 14.29 4.93 -11.00
C TYR A 79 15.21 6.14 -11.01
N THR A 80 14.64 7.29 -11.33
CA THR A 80 15.28 8.60 -11.23
C THR A 80 14.57 9.46 -10.19
N VAL A 81 15.32 10.42 -9.63
CA VAL A 81 14.80 11.48 -8.77
C VAL A 81 14.81 12.77 -9.58
N LYS A 82 13.65 13.42 -9.70
CA LYS A 82 13.51 14.67 -10.45
C LYS A 82 14.49 15.70 -9.92
N GLU A 83 15.15 16.43 -10.83
CA GLU A 83 16.00 17.56 -10.48
C GLU A 83 15.24 18.64 -9.69
N GLY A 84 15.93 19.32 -8.79
CA GLY A 84 15.37 20.39 -7.97
C GLY A 84 14.62 19.93 -6.72
N ILE A 85 14.56 18.64 -6.41
CA ILE A 85 14.05 18.16 -5.11
C ILE A 85 15.07 18.50 -4.03
N GLN A 86 14.75 19.51 -3.20
CA GLN A 86 15.68 20.04 -2.20
C GLN A 86 16.00 19.05 -1.09
N TYR A 87 15.03 18.21 -0.69
CA TYR A 87 15.20 17.19 0.35
C TYR A 87 14.89 15.81 -0.20
N ALA A 88 15.83 15.28 -1.00
CA ALA A 88 15.75 13.95 -1.56
C ALA A 88 16.04 12.87 -0.49
N TYR A 89 15.25 12.88 0.57
CA TYR A 89 15.35 11.97 1.72
C TYR A 89 13.99 11.36 2.03
N ALA A 90 14.01 10.16 2.57
CA ALA A 90 12.80 9.48 3.06
C ALA A 90 13.15 8.53 4.21
N ARG A 91 12.14 7.99 4.86
CA ARG A 91 12.33 6.93 5.84
C ARG A 91 12.86 5.65 5.19
N PRO A 92 13.65 4.80 5.92
CA PRO A 92 14.20 3.56 5.36
C PRO A 92 13.15 2.66 4.67
N ALA A 93 11.98 2.51 5.26
CA ALA A 93 10.90 1.71 4.66
C ALA A 93 10.42 2.25 3.30
N VAL A 94 10.42 3.58 3.12
CA VAL A 94 10.08 4.22 1.82
C VAL A 94 11.15 3.91 0.79
N LYS A 95 12.43 3.91 1.18
CA LYS A 95 13.53 3.51 0.30
C LYS A 95 13.39 2.06 -0.13
N THR A 96 13.13 1.15 0.82
CA THR A 96 12.90 -0.27 0.54
C THR A 96 11.73 -0.46 -0.43
N PHE A 97 10.60 0.22 -0.19
CA PHE A 97 9.45 0.20 -1.10
C PHE A 97 9.84 0.68 -2.50
N LEU A 98 10.47 1.84 -2.60
CA LEU A 98 10.84 2.44 -3.88
C LEU A 98 11.77 1.53 -4.69
N GLU A 99 12.81 0.96 -4.08
CA GLU A 99 13.76 0.07 -4.75
C GLU A 99 13.11 -1.22 -5.25
N ARG A 100 12.22 -1.82 -4.46
CA ARG A 100 11.51 -3.04 -4.85
C ARG A 100 10.46 -2.76 -5.93
N PHE A 101 9.65 -1.74 -5.72
CA PHE A 101 8.57 -1.36 -6.64
C PHE A 101 9.12 -0.89 -7.99
N SER A 102 10.17 -0.05 -8.00
CA SER A 102 10.75 0.47 -9.25
C SER A 102 11.45 -0.61 -10.06
N ARG A 103 12.13 -1.57 -9.42
CA ARG A 103 12.73 -2.72 -10.11
C ARG A 103 11.67 -3.51 -10.87
N ARG A 104 10.57 -3.87 -10.21
CA ARG A 104 9.48 -4.61 -10.86
C ARG A 104 8.80 -3.77 -11.96
N PHE A 105 8.64 -2.48 -11.74
CA PHE A 105 8.14 -1.56 -12.76
C PHE A 105 9.06 -1.53 -13.99
N HIS A 106 10.36 -1.42 -13.79
CA HIS A 106 11.35 -1.40 -14.87
C HIS A 106 11.35 -2.72 -15.66
N GLU A 107 11.31 -3.86 -14.97
CA GLU A 107 11.22 -5.18 -15.61
C GLU A 107 9.97 -5.33 -16.50
N VAL A 108 8.83 -4.80 -16.09
CA VAL A 108 7.56 -4.94 -16.81
C VAL A 108 7.37 -3.87 -17.88
N CYS A 109 7.80 -2.64 -17.60
CA CYS A 109 7.51 -1.46 -18.43
C CYS A 109 8.68 -1.01 -19.31
N GLY A 110 9.92 -1.45 -19.03
CA GLY A 110 11.11 -1.05 -19.79
C GLY A 110 11.48 0.43 -19.63
N GLU A 111 10.88 1.14 -18.66
CA GLU A 111 11.16 2.55 -18.36
C GLU A 111 11.50 2.75 -16.89
N GLN A 112 12.27 3.79 -16.58
CA GLN A 112 12.56 4.14 -15.19
C GLN A 112 11.37 4.83 -14.53
N LEU A 113 11.11 4.48 -13.27
CA LEU A 113 10.16 5.22 -12.44
C LEU A 113 10.73 6.63 -12.15
N VAL A 114 9.88 7.65 -12.08
CA VAL A 114 10.33 9.02 -11.77
C VAL A 114 9.72 9.49 -10.46
N VAL A 115 10.58 9.69 -9.46
CA VAL A 115 10.20 10.28 -8.17
C VAL A 115 10.16 11.79 -8.32
N THR A 116 9.05 12.42 -7.97
CA THR A 116 8.81 13.86 -8.15
C THR A 116 8.71 14.63 -6.84
N SER A 117 8.56 13.96 -5.71
CA SER A 117 8.60 14.57 -4.37
C SER A 117 8.98 13.53 -3.32
N LEU A 118 9.61 13.99 -2.24
CA LEU A 118 10.04 13.20 -1.08
C LEU A 118 9.75 13.99 0.20
N THR A 119 10.67 13.98 1.19
CA THR A 119 10.50 14.76 2.43
C THR A 119 10.35 16.25 2.11
N ARG A 120 9.31 16.86 2.66
CA ARG A 120 9.02 18.29 2.47
C ARG A 120 8.63 18.90 3.81
N PRO A 121 9.52 19.68 4.45
CA PRO A 121 9.23 20.30 5.74
C PRO A 121 8.05 21.28 5.64
N LEU A 122 7.36 21.50 6.76
CA LEU A 122 6.17 22.35 6.80
C LEU A 122 6.41 23.77 6.28
N ALA A 123 7.59 24.34 6.54
CA ALA A 123 8.00 25.66 6.02
C ALA A 123 8.05 25.73 4.48
N GLN A 124 8.09 24.58 3.81
CA GLN A 124 8.11 24.49 2.34
C GLN A 124 6.84 23.86 1.77
N ARG A 125 5.74 23.96 2.48
CA ARG A 125 4.46 23.47 2.01
C ARG A 125 4.04 24.17 0.72
N LEU A 126 3.70 23.38 -0.30
CA LEU A 126 3.19 23.91 -1.56
C LEU A 126 1.76 24.49 -1.36
N ARG A 127 1.41 25.52 -2.11
CA ARG A 127 0.10 26.17 -2.01
C ARG A 127 -1.08 25.22 -2.23
N ASN A 128 -0.91 24.22 -3.09
CA ASN A 128 -1.92 23.21 -3.44
C ASN A 128 -1.82 21.93 -2.62
N SER A 129 -0.91 21.84 -1.63
CA SER A 129 -0.81 20.65 -0.79
C SER A 129 -1.72 20.72 0.43
N SER A 130 -2.27 19.57 0.83
CA SER A 130 -3.06 19.45 2.05
C SER A 130 -2.26 19.89 3.29
N PRO A 131 -2.86 20.64 4.23
CA PRO A 131 -2.23 20.91 5.52
C PRO A 131 -1.98 19.64 6.34
N ARG A 132 -2.65 18.55 5.99
CA ARG A 132 -2.54 17.23 6.62
C ARG A 132 -1.61 16.28 5.87
N SER A 133 -0.79 16.80 4.95
CA SER A 133 0.19 16.02 4.19
C SER A 133 1.20 15.35 5.12
N VAL A 134 1.55 14.09 4.85
CA VAL A 134 2.56 13.33 5.61
C VAL A 134 3.98 13.39 5.00
N HIS A 135 4.19 14.17 3.93
CA HIS A 135 5.56 14.43 3.42
C HIS A 135 6.51 14.97 4.48
N PRO A 136 6.08 15.83 5.44
CA PRO A 136 6.97 16.31 6.50
C PRO A 136 7.50 15.22 7.43
N THR A 137 6.87 14.03 7.45
CA THR A 137 7.33 12.90 8.28
C THR A 137 8.37 12.02 7.58
N GLY A 138 8.57 12.21 6.26
CA GLY A 138 9.43 11.38 5.43
C GLY A 138 8.84 10.01 5.06
N MET A 139 7.55 9.73 5.37
CA MET A 139 6.92 8.45 5.07
C MET A 139 6.22 8.39 3.70
N ALA A 140 6.24 9.49 2.94
CA ALA A 140 5.59 9.57 1.63
C ALA A 140 6.54 9.97 0.52
N LEU A 141 6.19 9.54 -0.70
CA LEU A 141 6.82 9.94 -1.95
C LEU A 141 5.75 10.19 -3.01
N ASP A 142 6.09 11.03 -4.01
CA ASP A 142 5.27 11.22 -5.20
C ASP A 142 5.97 10.63 -6.41
N ILE A 143 5.20 9.93 -7.26
CA ILE A 143 5.67 9.25 -8.47
C ILE A 143 4.94 9.83 -9.67
N ARG A 144 5.69 10.23 -10.71
CA ARG A 144 5.11 10.68 -11.98
C ARG A 144 4.26 9.56 -12.61
N LEU A 145 3.14 9.92 -13.21
CA LEU A 145 2.38 8.96 -14.02
C LEU A 145 3.25 8.45 -15.18
N PRO A 146 3.34 7.12 -15.37
CA PRO A 146 3.99 6.54 -16.56
C PRO A 146 3.36 7.02 -17.87
N TRP A 147 4.13 7.10 -18.93
CA TRP A 147 3.64 7.53 -20.23
C TRP A 147 2.66 6.52 -20.85
N SER A 148 3.01 5.23 -20.75
CA SER A 148 2.17 4.15 -21.25
C SER A 148 0.91 3.96 -20.38
N ARG A 149 -0.25 3.79 -21.03
CA ARG A 149 -1.50 3.42 -20.34
C ARG A 149 -1.39 2.04 -19.66
N ALA A 150 -0.73 1.08 -20.31
CA ALA A 150 -0.51 -0.25 -19.76
C ALA A 150 0.31 -0.17 -18.45
N CYS A 151 1.38 0.61 -18.46
CA CYS A 151 2.23 0.81 -17.27
C CYS A 151 1.52 1.58 -16.16
N ARG A 152 0.65 2.55 -16.50
CA ARG A 152 -0.26 3.15 -15.49
C ARG A 152 -1.17 2.12 -14.86
N GLY A 153 -1.76 1.23 -15.66
CA GLY A 153 -2.62 0.15 -15.16
C GLY A 153 -1.85 -0.81 -14.26
N TRP A 154 -0.59 -1.13 -14.59
CA TRP A 154 0.25 -1.95 -13.74
C TRP A 154 0.53 -1.26 -12.39
N VAL A 155 0.97 0.00 -12.40
CA VAL A 155 1.21 0.79 -11.17
C VAL A 155 -0.04 0.85 -10.31
N GLU A 156 -1.19 1.19 -10.90
CA GLU A 156 -2.47 1.27 -10.20
C GLU A 156 -2.85 -0.09 -9.60
N GLY A 157 -2.72 -1.18 -10.34
CA GLY A 157 -3.01 -2.52 -9.87
C GLY A 157 -2.16 -2.95 -8.67
N VAL A 158 -0.85 -2.70 -8.73
CA VAL A 158 0.07 -3.02 -7.63
C VAL A 158 -0.23 -2.15 -6.40
N LEU A 159 -0.42 -0.84 -6.58
CA LEU A 159 -0.76 0.07 -5.47
C LEU A 159 -2.08 -0.31 -4.80
N TYR A 160 -3.12 -0.70 -5.57
CA TYR A 160 -4.36 -1.22 -5.01
C TYR A 160 -4.15 -2.48 -4.18
N SER A 161 -3.33 -3.41 -4.67
CA SER A 161 -3.03 -4.65 -3.95
C SER A 161 -2.32 -4.37 -2.62
N LEU A 162 -1.31 -3.50 -2.64
CA LEU A 162 -0.58 -3.09 -1.44
C LEU A 162 -1.45 -2.33 -0.44
N GLU A 163 -2.37 -1.49 -0.93
CA GLU A 163 -3.31 -0.76 -0.09
C GLU A 163 -4.34 -1.71 0.56
N ALA A 164 -4.84 -2.71 -0.19
CA ALA A 164 -5.74 -3.74 0.33
C ALA A 164 -5.11 -4.54 1.47
N GLU A 165 -3.81 -4.81 1.38
CA GLU A 165 -3.02 -5.46 2.45
C GLU A 165 -2.66 -4.49 3.60
N GLY A 166 -3.00 -3.19 3.49
CA GLY A 166 -2.68 -2.17 4.49
C GLY A 166 -1.18 -1.88 4.61
N LEU A 167 -0.44 -2.00 3.52
CA LEU A 167 1.01 -1.78 3.45
C LEU A 167 1.36 -0.36 3.05
N VAL A 168 0.48 0.27 2.29
CA VAL A 168 0.58 1.66 1.84
C VAL A 168 -0.79 2.33 1.87
N GLU A 169 -0.81 3.64 1.68
CA GLU A 169 -1.97 4.42 1.25
C GLU A 169 -1.56 5.18 0.00
N ALA A 170 -2.26 4.96 -1.11
CA ALA A 170 -1.93 5.54 -2.40
C ALA A 170 -3.06 6.39 -2.95
N ASN A 171 -2.72 7.55 -3.49
CA ASN A 171 -3.67 8.47 -4.13
C ASN A 171 -3.17 8.87 -5.51
N ARG A 172 -4.09 8.95 -6.48
CA ARG A 172 -3.83 9.58 -7.77
C ARG A 172 -4.28 11.02 -7.72
N GLU A 173 -3.34 11.94 -7.69
CA GLU A 173 -3.58 13.36 -7.72
C GLU A 173 -3.56 13.91 -9.15
N HIS A 174 -4.23 15.03 -9.40
CA HIS A 174 -4.44 15.54 -10.76
C HIS A 174 -3.70 16.84 -11.09
N HIS A 175 -3.20 17.57 -10.10
CA HIS A 175 -2.63 18.90 -10.30
C HIS A 175 -1.31 19.11 -9.53
N PRO A 176 -0.14 18.77 -10.11
CA PRO A 176 0.10 18.05 -11.37
C PRO A 176 -0.26 16.55 -11.25
N PRO A 177 -0.49 15.85 -12.38
CA PRO A 177 -0.80 14.42 -12.32
C PRO A 177 0.35 13.58 -11.77
N HIS A 178 0.11 12.87 -10.64
CA HIS A 178 1.09 11.98 -10.01
C HIS A 178 0.38 10.97 -9.09
N TYR A 179 1.12 9.96 -8.64
CA TYR A 179 0.72 9.10 -7.54
C TYR A 179 1.41 9.56 -6.27
N HIS A 180 0.64 9.90 -5.25
CA HIS A 180 1.10 10.08 -3.89
C HIS A 180 1.02 8.75 -3.15
N VAL A 181 2.13 8.28 -2.57
CA VAL A 181 2.21 7.00 -1.85
C VAL A 181 2.79 7.23 -0.46
N ALA A 182 2.00 6.96 0.57
CA ALA A 182 2.45 6.90 1.95
C ALA A 182 2.71 5.43 2.33
N VAL A 183 3.95 5.09 2.63
CA VAL A 183 4.35 3.74 3.03
C VAL A 183 4.15 3.56 4.53
N PHE A 184 3.52 2.48 4.94
CA PHE A 184 3.29 2.13 6.34
C PHE A 184 4.45 1.27 6.85
N PRO A 185 5.40 1.81 7.63
CA PRO A 185 6.71 1.19 7.81
C PRO A 185 6.67 -0.23 8.37
N ASP A 186 6.06 -0.43 9.54
CA ASP A 186 6.05 -1.75 10.18
C ASP A 186 5.30 -2.79 9.33
N PRO A 187 4.06 -2.55 8.86
CA PRO A 187 3.37 -3.48 8.01
C PRO A 187 4.15 -3.82 6.73
N TYR A 188 4.77 -2.81 6.10
CA TYR A 188 5.52 -3.02 4.87
C TYR A 188 6.81 -3.82 5.10
N LEU A 189 7.58 -3.52 6.13
CA LEU A 189 8.81 -4.24 6.44
C LEU A 189 8.53 -5.69 6.89
N GLU A 190 7.46 -5.92 7.66
CA GLU A 190 7.00 -7.27 8.00
C GLU A 190 6.60 -8.07 6.75
N TYR A 191 5.92 -7.41 5.80
CA TYR A 191 5.58 -8.01 4.52
C TYR A 191 6.85 -8.36 3.73
N VAL A 192 7.81 -7.44 3.59
CA VAL A 192 9.10 -7.69 2.91
C VAL A 192 9.81 -8.88 3.53
N ALA A 193 9.90 -8.96 4.85
CA ALA A 193 10.52 -10.09 5.53
C ALA A 193 9.79 -11.43 5.26
N ARG A 194 8.47 -11.42 5.05
CA ARG A 194 7.72 -12.62 4.62
C ARG A 194 8.04 -13.01 3.18
N VAL A 195 8.13 -12.02 2.28
CA VAL A 195 8.53 -12.26 0.87
C VAL A 195 9.91 -12.89 0.80
N GLU A 196 10.89 -12.36 1.55
CA GLU A 196 12.26 -12.87 1.57
C GLU A 196 12.37 -14.30 2.09
N ARG A 197 11.47 -14.71 2.97
CA ARG A 197 11.36 -16.11 3.45
C ARG A 197 10.48 -16.99 2.55
N GLY A 198 9.98 -16.50 1.43
CA GLY A 198 9.05 -17.22 0.56
C GLY A 198 7.65 -17.45 1.18
N ALA A 199 7.31 -16.73 2.24
CA ALA A 199 6.03 -16.84 2.96
C ALA A 199 4.96 -15.82 2.49
N ALA A 200 5.29 -14.98 1.51
CA ALA A 200 4.37 -14.07 0.84
C ALA A 200 4.80 -13.86 -0.62
N PRO A 201 3.87 -13.55 -1.54
CA PRO A 201 4.22 -13.23 -2.92
C PRO A 201 4.87 -11.83 -3.01
N PRO A 202 5.69 -11.56 -4.05
CA PRO A 202 6.17 -10.21 -4.36
C PRO A 202 5.01 -9.23 -4.61
N GLU A 203 5.30 -7.92 -4.52
CA GLU A 203 4.35 -6.82 -4.58
C GLU A 203 3.41 -6.89 -5.80
N ASP A 204 3.93 -7.21 -6.96
CA ASP A 204 3.19 -7.30 -8.23
C ASP A 204 2.42 -8.62 -8.40
N GLN A 205 2.62 -9.57 -7.52
CA GLN A 205 1.91 -10.86 -7.49
C GLN A 205 0.84 -10.93 -6.39
N ILE A 206 0.74 -9.93 -5.53
CA ILE A 206 -0.38 -9.83 -4.59
C ILE A 206 -1.66 -9.74 -5.41
N ARG A 207 -2.60 -10.64 -5.15
CA ARG A 207 -3.93 -10.61 -5.76
C ARG A 207 -4.95 -10.33 -4.68
N PRO A 208 -5.67 -9.20 -4.76
CA PRO A 208 -6.80 -8.98 -3.86
C PRO A 208 -7.81 -10.11 -4.05
N ALA A 209 -8.47 -10.51 -2.98
CA ALA A 209 -9.57 -11.47 -3.07
C ALA A 209 -10.63 -10.93 -4.04
N VAL A 210 -10.98 -11.74 -5.03
CA VAL A 210 -11.93 -11.34 -6.08
C VAL A 210 -13.08 -12.34 -6.17
N THR A 211 -14.26 -11.82 -6.56
CA THR A 211 -15.42 -12.64 -6.94
C THR A 211 -15.66 -12.46 -8.42
N PRO A 212 -15.69 -13.53 -9.21
CA PRO A 212 -15.99 -13.42 -10.63
C PRO A 212 -17.45 -12.98 -10.84
N TYR A 213 -17.65 -11.95 -11.64
CA TYR A 213 -18.94 -11.40 -12.00
C TYR A 213 -19.15 -11.46 -13.51
N ARG A 214 -20.22 -12.12 -13.97
CA ARG A 214 -20.58 -12.13 -15.38
C ARG A 214 -21.46 -10.93 -15.72
N VAL A 215 -20.95 -10.03 -16.57
CA VAL A 215 -21.63 -8.82 -17.03
C VAL A 215 -22.96 -9.19 -17.68
N GLN A 216 -24.03 -8.56 -17.22
CA GLN A 216 -25.39 -8.73 -17.74
C GLN A 216 -25.74 -7.63 -18.75
N ARG A 217 -26.76 -7.86 -19.55
CA ARG A 217 -27.30 -6.85 -20.50
C ARG A 217 -27.77 -5.61 -19.69
N GLY A 218 -27.29 -4.44 -20.05
CA GLY A 218 -27.61 -3.18 -19.36
C GLY A 218 -26.68 -2.83 -18.20
N ASP A 219 -25.70 -3.69 -17.88
CA ASP A 219 -24.69 -3.32 -16.90
C ASP A 219 -23.74 -2.24 -17.43
N THR A 220 -23.27 -1.42 -16.51
CA THR A 220 -22.14 -0.51 -16.69
C THR A 220 -21.16 -0.73 -15.57
N LEU A 221 -19.88 -0.41 -15.77
CA LEU A 221 -18.88 -0.49 -14.68
C LEU A 221 -19.32 0.32 -13.46
N TRP A 222 -19.97 1.46 -13.66
CA TRP A 222 -20.49 2.28 -12.57
C TRP A 222 -21.56 1.54 -11.75
N ARG A 223 -22.54 0.89 -12.41
CA ARG A 223 -23.58 0.13 -11.71
C ARG A 223 -23.02 -1.07 -10.97
N ILE A 224 -22.07 -1.77 -11.58
CA ILE A 224 -21.39 -2.91 -10.94
C ILE A 224 -20.61 -2.40 -9.72
N ALA A 225 -19.80 -1.37 -9.89
CA ALA A 225 -19.02 -0.76 -8.81
C ALA A 225 -19.90 -0.31 -7.64
N HIS A 226 -21.01 0.39 -7.95
CA HIS A 226 -21.96 0.87 -6.94
C HIS A 226 -22.63 -0.29 -6.17
N ARG A 227 -23.04 -1.36 -6.88
CA ARG A 227 -23.65 -2.57 -6.29
C ARG A 227 -22.70 -3.27 -5.31
N HIS A 228 -21.42 -3.28 -5.63
CA HIS A 228 -20.38 -3.94 -4.82
C HIS A 228 -19.69 -2.99 -3.83
N GLY A 229 -20.11 -1.72 -3.73
CA GLY A 229 -19.53 -0.74 -2.80
C GLY A 229 -18.08 -0.35 -3.09
N ILE A 230 -17.63 -0.49 -4.34
CA ILE A 230 -16.26 -0.23 -4.78
C ILE A 230 -16.20 0.83 -5.88
N SER A 231 -15.00 1.33 -6.21
CA SER A 231 -14.84 2.28 -7.31
C SER A 231 -14.72 1.58 -8.67
N VAL A 232 -15.11 2.28 -9.75
CA VAL A 232 -14.90 1.83 -11.14
C VAL A 232 -13.41 1.58 -11.40
N ASP A 233 -12.54 2.46 -10.89
CA ASP A 233 -11.09 2.34 -11.06
C ASP A 233 -10.54 1.05 -10.42
N LYS A 234 -11.11 0.63 -9.29
CA LYS A 234 -10.75 -0.62 -8.63
C LYS A 234 -11.09 -1.85 -9.49
N ILE A 235 -12.28 -1.87 -10.10
CA ILE A 235 -12.64 -2.94 -11.04
C ILE A 235 -11.70 -2.93 -12.25
N LYS A 236 -11.42 -1.76 -12.82
CA LYS A 236 -10.53 -1.62 -13.98
C LYS A 236 -9.11 -2.09 -13.67
N ALA A 237 -8.57 -1.72 -12.51
CA ALA A 237 -7.22 -2.09 -12.10
C ALA A 237 -7.06 -3.61 -11.99
N VAL A 238 -7.98 -4.29 -11.28
CA VAL A 238 -7.93 -5.75 -11.09
C VAL A 238 -8.10 -6.51 -12.42
N ASN A 239 -8.90 -5.95 -13.35
CA ASN A 239 -9.15 -6.55 -14.65
C ASN A 239 -8.25 -6.03 -15.78
N ALA A 240 -7.21 -5.26 -15.48
CA ALA A 240 -6.31 -4.63 -16.45
C ALA A 240 -7.05 -3.85 -17.57
N MET A 241 -8.15 -3.18 -17.23
CA MET A 241 -9.01 -2.49 -18.19
C MET A 241 -8.55 -1.06 -18.44
N GLY A 242 -8.26 -0.72 -19.69
CA GLY A 242 -7.92 0.66 -20.11
C GLY A 242 -9.14 1.55 -20.38
N THR A 243 -10.36 1.01 -20.47
CA THR A 243 -11.59 1.74 -20.76
C THR A 243 -12.73 1.26 -19.87
N ASP A 244 -13.84 2.01 -19.85
CA ASP A 244 -15.05 1.64 -19.11
C ASP A 244 -15.99 0.72 -19.91
N ARG A 245 -15.60 0.35 -21.12
CA ARG A 245 -16.43 -0.48 -22.00
C ARG A 245 -16.42 -1.92 -21.53
N ILE A 246 -17.61 -2.46 -21.29
CA ILE A 246 -17.87 -3.87 -20.97
C ILE A 246 -18.89 -4.44 -21.92
N ARG A 247 -18.93 -5.77 -22.04
CA ARG A 247 -19.87 -6.48 -22.93
C ARG A 247 -20.68 -7.49 -22.14
N PRO A 248 -21.97 -7.71 -22.45
CA PRO A 248 -22.72 -8.80 -21.86
C PRO A 248 -21.99 -10.14 -22.04
N GLY A 249 -21.93 -10.95 -20.97
CA GLY A 249 -21.22 -12.23 -20.94
C GLY A 249 -19.74 -12.13 -20.57
N GLN A 250 -19.14 -10.93 -20.60
CA GLN A 250 -17.76 -10.73 -20.10
C GLN A 250 -17.68 -11.09 -18.60
N VAL A 251 -16.62 -11.77 -18.21
CA VAL A 251 -16.35 -12.03 -16.78
C VAL A 251 -15.39 -10.96 -16.27
N LEU A 252 -15.76 -10.34 -15.18
CA LEU A 252 -14.95 -9.37 -14.44
C LEU A 252 -14.62 -9.93 -13.06
N ASP A 253 -13.39 -9.79 -12.64
CA ASP A 253 -12.97 -10.02 -11.28
C ASP A 253 -13.35 -8.80 -10.44
N ILE A 254 -14.28 -9.00 -9.50
CA ILE A 254 -14.75 -7.96 -8.58
C ILE A 254 -13.99 -8.11 -7.26
N PRO A 255 -13.11 -7.18 -6.91
CA PRO A 255 -12.37 -7.25 -5.65
C PRO A 255 -13.31 -7.06 -4.46
N ALA A 256 -12.97 -7.70 -3.35
CA ALA A 256 -13.68 -7.50 -2.08
C ALA A 256 -13.69 -6.01 -1.68
N ASN A 257 -14.76 -5.62 -1.00
CA ASN A 257 -14.93 -4.26 -0.50
C ASN A 257 -14.05 -4.04 0.75
#